data_008639de81cb4b6192675e5330185c65
#
_entry.id   008639de81cb4b6192675e5330185c65
#
_cell.length_a   1.000
_cell.length_b   1.000
_cell.length_c   1.000
_cell.angle_alpha   90.00
_cell.angle_beta   90.00
_cell.angle_gamma   90.00
#
_symmetry.space_group_name_H-M   'P 1'
#
loop_
_entity.id
_entity.type
_entity.pdbx_description
1 polymer ?
#
loop_
_entity_poly.entity_id
_entity_poly.type
_entity_poly.pdbx_seq_one_letter_code
_entity_poly.pdbx_strand_id
1 'polypeptide(L)'
;LTDRVLRLMLDGAPPDSILCVTYTRAAAAEMRNRISAMLAKWTVSTAEALLADLAGMGIGTPSQAMLQRARSLFAEILDNDDGPRVETVHSFCQSVLRRFPIEAGIVPQSELADEFEQARLKAEAREALIRSADPALVKMIGQIAAQTSEGNAEAILDELLKKEERLASPDIMQQLREHFVKHLGFDP
;
A
#
# COMPACT_ATOMS: atom_id res chain seq x y z
N LEU A 1 -13.66 15.40 -1.24
CA LEU A 1 -13.79 13.96 -1.37
C LEU A 1 -14.78 13.41 -0.33
N THR A 2 -14.65 13.80 0.94
CA THR A 2 -15.58 13.45 2.03
C THR A 2 -17.04 13.73 1.66
N ASP A 3 -17.33 14.93 1.14
CA ASP A 3 -18.68 15.32 0.74
C ASP A 3 -19.24 14.42 -0.37
N ARG A 4 -18.38 13.94 -1.27
CA ARG A 4 -18.79 12.99 -2.31
C ARG A 4 -19.21 11.65 -1.72
N VAL A 5 -18.47 11.14 -0.74
CA VAL A 5 -18.81 9.89 -0.04
C VAL A 5 -20.14 10.04 0.68
N LEU A 6 -20.31 11.13 1.45
CA LEU A 6 -21.54 11.42 2.17
C LEU A 6 -22.74 11.53 1.22
N ARG A 7 -22.58 12.20 0.08
CA ARG A 7 -23.65 12.28 -0.95
C ARG A 7 -24.03 10.91 -1.49
N LEU A 8 -23.06 10.06 -1.84
CA LEU A 8 -23.34 8.71 -2.33
C LEU A 8 -24.16 7.91 -1.32
N MET A 9 -23.79 7.97 -0.03
CA MET A 9 -24.55 7.32 1.03
C MET A 9 -25.96 7.90 1.19
N LEU A 10 -26.11 9.20 1.09
CA LEU A 10 -27.42 9.87 1.13
C LEU A 10 -28.31 9.50 -0.07
N ASP A 11 -27.71 9.32 -1.24
CA ASP A 11 -28.39 8.88 -2.46
C ASP A 11 -28.75 7.39 -2.46
N GLY A 12 -28.37 6.66 -1.39
CA GLY A 12 -28.76 5.28 -1.17
C GLY A 12 -27.67 4.24 -1.46
N ALA A 13 -26.45 4.65 -1.80
CA ALA A 13 -25.35 3.69 -1.92
C ALA A 13 -25.07 3.04 -0.56
N PRO A 14 -24.97 1.70 -0.49
CA PRO A 14 -24.56 1.01 0.72
C PRO A 14 -23.15 1.46 1.15
N PRO A 15 -22.90 1.78 2.43
CA PRO A 15 -21.60 2.26 2.88
C PRO A 15 -20.44 1.30 2.54
N ASP A 16 -20.63 -0.01 2.70
CA ASP A 16 -19.67 -1.08 2.41
C ASP A 16 -19.28 -1.18 0.91
N SER A 17 -20.14 -0.69 0.01
CA SER A 17 -19.88 -0.65 -1.43
C SER A 17 -18.96 0.50 -1.85
N ILE A 18 -18.64 1.43 -0.94
CA ILE A 18 -17.84 2.62 -1.23
C ILE A 18 -16.39 2.35 -0.85
N LEU A 19 -15.50 2.43 -1.84
CA LEU A 19 -14.05 2.33 -1.64
C LEU A 19 -13.38 3.68 -1.88
N CYS A 20 -12.65 4.16 -0.88
CA CYS A 20 -11.81 5.34 -0.94
C CYS A 20 -10.34 4.92 -0.82
N VAL A 21 -9.52 5.27 -1.80
CA VAL A 21 -8.10 4.91 -1.80
C VAL A 21 -7.26 6.17 -1.64
N THR A 22 -6.27 6.11 -0.75
CA THR A 22 -5.32 7.18 -0.46
C THR A 22 -3.87 6.69 -0.56
N TYR A 23 -2.89 7.60 -0.55
CA TYR A 23 -1.49 7.23 -0.56
C TYR A 23 -0.91 6.98 0.84
N THR A 24 -1.43 7.65 1.87
CA THR A 24 -0.88 7.58 3.23
C THR A 24 -1.90 7.09 4.24
N ARG A 25 -1.43 6.39 5.27
CA ARG A 25 -2.26 5.96 6.41
C ARG A 25 -2.90 7.15 7.13
N ALA A 26 -2.15 8.26 7.26
CA ALA A 26 -2.65 9.48 7.89
C ALA A 26 -3.84 10.07 7.11
N ALA A 27 -3.75 10.17 5.77
CA ALA A 27 -4.85 10.64 4.95
C ALA A 27 -6.08 9.73 5.01
N ALA A 28 -5.88 8.40 5.07
CA ALA A 28 -6.98 7.46 5.26
C ALA A 28 -7.66 7.63 6.61
N ALA A 29 -6.89 7.78 7.70
CA ALA A 29 -7.41 8.02 9.04
C ALA A 29 -8.17 9.35 9.12
N GLU A 30 -7.61 10.42 8.57
CA GLU A 30 -8.25 11.74 8.53
C GLU A 30 -9.59 11.70 7.79
N MET A 31 -9.65 11.01 6.65
CA MET A 31 -10.89 10.85 5.89
C MET A 31 -11.95 10.09 6.69
N ARG A 32 -11.58 8.95 7.32
CA ARG A 32 -12.49 8.20 8.20
C ARG A 32 -13.04 9.09 9.31
N ASN A 33 -12.14 9.81 10.00
CA ASN A 33 -12.53 10.69 11.11
C ASN A 33 -13.49 11.78 10.65
N ARG A 34 -13.27 12.40 9.49
CA ARG A 34 -14.17 13.41 8.92
C ARG A 34 -15.54 12.86 8.58
N ILE A 35 -15.59 11.67 7.95
CA ILE A 35 -16.87 11.01 7.64
C ILE A 35 -17.63 10.72 8.93
N SER A 36 -17.00 10.06 9.89
CA SER A 36 -17.61 9.69 11.16
C SER A 36 -18.07 10.92 11.95
N ALA A 37 -17.26 11.97 12.02
CA ALA A 37 -17.63 13.21 12.72
C ALA A 37 -18.84 13.90 12.10
N MET A 38 -18.93 13.92 10.75
CA MET A 38 -20.08 14.51 10.07
C MET A 38 -21.35 13.69 10.29
N LEU A 39 -21.29 12.38 10.21
CA LEU A 39 -22.42 11.49 10.44
C LEU A 39 -22.90 11.57 11.90
N ALA A 40 -21.97 11.57 12.85
CA ALA A 40 -22.30 11.76 14.27
C ALA A 40 -22.97 13.12 14.52
N LYS A 41 -22.47 14.20 13.90
CA LYS A 41 -23.08 15.53 13.96
C LYS A 41 -24.52 15.51 13.45
N TRP A 42 -24.78 14.87 12.31
CA TRP A 42 -26.12 14.82 11.72
C TRP A 42 -27.15 14.09 12.59
N THR A 43 -26.72 13.09 13.33
CA THR A 43 -27.61 12.32 14.25
C THR A 43 -28.24 13.22 15.32
N VAL A 44 -27.50 14.20 15.84
CA VAL A 44 -27.91 15.06 16.94
C VAL A 44 -28.27 16.48 16.51
N SER A 45 -28.11 16.83 15.24
CA SER A 45 -28.38 18.17 14.72
C SER A 45 -29.89 18.51 14.70
N THR A 46 -30.20 19.77 14.89
CA THR A 46 -31.55 20.30 14.59
C THR A 46 -31.85 20.16 13.09
N ALA A 47 -33.12 20.19 12.72
CA ALA A 47 -33.53 20.12 11.32
C ALA A 47 -32.90 21.26 10.46
N GLU A 48 -32.83 22.45 11.02
CA GLU A 48 -32.26 23.65 10.36
C GLU A 48 -30.74 23.50 10.13
N ALA A 49 -30.00 23.00 11.15
CA ALA A 49 -28.57 22.78 11.05
C ALA A 49 -28.25 21.68 10.03
N LEU A 50 -29.03 20.59 10.00
CA LEU A 50 -28.89 19.53 9.01
C LEU A 50 -29.14 20.03 7.60
N LEU A 51 -30.21 20.82 7.40
CA LEU A 51 -30.49 21.44 6.10
C LEU A 51 -29.36 22.37 5.62
N ALA A 52 -28.79 23.17 6.53
CA ALA A 52 -27.63 24.02 6.22
C ALA A 52 -26.39 23.20 5.80
N ASP A 53 -26.10 22.11 6.49
CA ASP A 53 -24.98 21.22 6.14
C ASP A 53 -25.20 20.58 4.75
N LEU A 54 -26.41 20.09 4.46
CA LEU A 54 -26.76 19.50 3.17
C LEU A 54 -26.69 20.54 2.04
N ALA A 55 -27.17 21.75 2.27
CA ALA A 55 -27.06 22.86 1.33
C ALA A 55 -25.59 23.21 1.04
N GLY A 56 -24.74 23.22 2.07
CA GLY A 56 -23.29 23.44 1.93
C GLY A 56 -22.60 22.38 1.07
N MET A 57 -23.11 21.17 1.03
CA MET A 57 -22.67 20.12 0.11
C MET A 57 -23.28 20.22 -1.30
N GLY A 58 -24.13 21.23 -1.57
CA GLY A 58 -24.79 21.44 -2.85
C GLY A 58 -26.05 20.58 -3.06
N ILE A 59 -26.65 20.08 -1.98
CA ILE A 59 -27.96 19.42 -2.01
C ILE A 59 -29.02 20.51 -1.76
N GLY A 60 -29.75 20.89 -2.82
CA GLY A 60 -30.67 22.01 -2.77
C GLY A 60 -31.87 21.78 -1.85
N THR A 61 -32.80 20.90 -2.24
CA THR A 61 -34.03 20.61 -1.47
C THR A 61 -34.05 19.12 -1.12
N PRO A 62 -33.52 18.71 0.04
CA PRO A 62 -33.50 17.30 0.42
C PRO A 62 -34.93 16.80 0.70
N SER A 63 -35.22 15.57 0.28
CA SER A 63 -36.46 14.89 0.60
C SER A 63 -36.51 14.50 2.07
N GLN A 64 -37.74 14.28 2.60
CA GLN A 64 -37.92 13.78 3.97
C GLN A 64 -37.20 12.44 4.19
N ALA A 65 -37.18 11.57 3.17
CA ALA A 65 -36.45 10.30 3.22
C ALA A 65 -34.93 10.52 3.35
N MET A 66 -34.35 11.48 2.64
CA MET A 66 -32.93 11.83 2.72
C MET A 66 -32.56 12.38 4.10
N LEU A 67 -33.42 13.21 4.71
CA LEU A 67 -33.21 13.72 6.07
C LEU A 67 -33.24 12.59 7.12
N GLN A 68 -34.16 11.65 6.97
CA GLN A 68 -34.22 10.47 7.82
C GLN A 68 -32.97 9.60 7.65
N ARG A 69 -32.55 9.35 6.40
CA ARG A 69 -31.35 8.61 6.10
C ARG A 69 -30.10 9.27 6.67
N ALA A 70 -29.95 10.60 6.54
CA ALA A 70 -28.82 11.33 7.11
C ALA A 70 -28.69 11.08 8.63
N ARG A 71 -29.80 10.96 9.34
CA ARG A 71 -29.83 10.70 10.80
C ARG A 71 -29.55 9.24 11.16
N SER A 72 -29.91 8.29 10.30
CA SER A 72 -29.74 6.85 10.57
C SER A 72 -28.38 6.30 10.13
N LEU A 73 -27.70 6.94 9.17
CA LEU A 73 -26.45 6.45 8.60
C LEU A 73 -25.36 6.18 9.65
N PHE A 74 -25.24 6.99 10.68
CA PHE A 74 -24.23 6.78 11.73
C PHE A 74 -24.50 5.50 12.52
N ALA A 75 -25.76 5.25 12.89
CA ALA A 75 -26.16 4.03 13.58
C ALA A 75 -26.01 2.81 12.66
N GLU A 76 -26.39 2.93 11.40
CA GLU A 76 -26.25 1.86 10.39
C GLU A 76 -24.78 1.41 10.27
N ILE A 77 -23.82 2.35 10.25
CA ILE A 77 -22.39 2.05 10.19
C ILE A 77 -21.87 1.44 11.49
N LEU A 78 -22.35 1.89 12.64
CA LEU A 78 -21.93 1.36 13.95
C LEU A 78 -22.45 -0.06 14.21
N ASP A 79 -23.68 -0.34 13.80
CA ASP A 79 -24.33 -1.62 14.08
C ASP A 79 -23.75 -2.78 13.23
N ASN A 80 -23.28 -2.47 12.03
CA ASN A 80 -22.86 -3.49 11.05
C ASN A 80 -21.34 -3.55 10.85
N ASP A 81 -20.57 -2.62 11.43
CA ASP A 81 -19.14 -2.40 11.11
C ASP A 81 -18.88 -2.20 9.58
N ASP A 82 -19.95 -1.85 8.85
CA ASP A 82 -20.02 -1.77 7.39
C ASP A 82 -19.83 -0.34 6.88
N GLY A 83 -18.89 0.38 7.47
CA GLY A 83 -18.54 1.73 7.03
C GLY A 83 -17.87 1.73 5.64
N PRO A 84 -17.77 2.91 4.99
CA PRO A 84 -17.05 3.03 3.74
C PRO A 84 -15.58 2.65 3.95
N ARG A 85 -15.09 1.79 3.04
CA ARG A 85 -13.71 1.32 3.09
C ARG A 85 -12.78 2.46 2.70
N VAL A 86 -12.00 2.94 3.66
CA VAL A 86 -10.98 3.99 3.43
C VAL A 86 -9.62 3.41 3.75
N GLU A 87 -8.82 3.17 2.74
CA GLU A 87 -7.55 2.48 2.88
C GLU A 87 -6.47 3.06 1.95
N THR A 88 -5.22 2.68 2.16
CA THR A 88 -4.15 3.05 1.25
C THR A 88 -4.14 2.15 0.01
N VAL A 89 -3.51 2.61 -1.09
CA VAL A 89 -3.31 1.77 -2.30
C VAL A 89 -2.67 0.44 -1.92
N HIS A 90 -1.64 0.45 -1.07
CA HIS A 90 -0.96 -0.76 -0.64
C HIS A 90 -1.86 -1.70 0.17
N SER A 91 -2.65 -1.14 1.11
CA SER A 91 -3.61 -1.96 1.88
C SER A 91 -4.69 -2.58 0.98
N PHE A 92 -5.16 -1.83 -0.01
CA PHE A 92 -6.10 -2.33 -1.01
C PHE A 92 -5.48 -3.48 -1.82
N CYS A 93 -4.28 -3.30 -2.38
CA CYS A 93 -3.58 -4.36 -3.11
C CYS A 93 -3.39 -5.62 -2.24
N GLN A 94 -3.00 -5.46 -0.97
CA GLN A 94 -2.91 -6.57 -0.02
C GLN A 94 -4.24 -7.29 0.18
N SER A 95 -5.36 -6.54 0.31
CA SER A 95 -6.67 -7.15 0.49
C SER A 95 -7.09 -7.98 -0.73
N VAL A 96 -6.74 -7.52 -1.93
CA VAL A 96 -6.96 -8.26 -3.17
C VAL A 96 -6.10 -9.52 -3.23
N LEU A 97 -4.79 -9.40 -2.95
CA LEU A 97 -3.87 -10.54 -2.93
C LEU A 97 -4.29 -11.62 -1.91
N ARG A 98 -4.75 -11.21 -0.73
CA ARG A 98 -5.27 -12.15 0.28
C ARG A 98 -6.54 -12.86 -0.16
N ARG A 99 -7.34 -12.23 -1.02
CA ARG A 99 -8.57 -12.82 -1.55
C ARG A 99 -8.32 -13.79 -2.68
N PHE A 100 -7.23 -13.60 -3.44
CA PHE A 100 -6.87 -14.39 -4.62
C PHE A 100 -5.40 -14.85 -4.56
N PRO A 101 -4.99 -15.56 -3.48
CA PRO A 101 -3.58 -15.91 -3.28
C PRO A 101 -3.08 -16.91 -4.33
N ILE A 102 -3.92 -17.85 -4.74
CA ILE A 102 -3.54 -18.90 -5.70
C ILE A 102 -3.30 -18.29 -7.08
N GLU A 103 -4.20 -17.42 -7.53
CA GLU A 103 -4.10 -16.71 -8.82
C GLU A 103 -2.87 -15.77 -8.85
N ALA A 104 -2.52 -15.21 -7.69
CA ALA A 104 -1.34 -14.36 -7.53
C ALA A 104 -0.03 -15.16 -7.37
N GLY A 105 -0.09 -16.49 -7.25
CA GLY A 105 1.08 -17.33 -7.03
C GLY A 105 1.74 -17.12 -5.67
N ILE A 106 1.00 -16.65 -4.66
CA ILE A 106 1.51 -16.42 -3.30
C ILE A 106 0.95 -17.46 -2.32
N VAL A 107 1.71 -17.72 -1.26
CA VAL A 107 1.25 -18.63 -0.20
C VAL A 107 0.06 -18.01 0.52
N PRO A 108 -1.07 -18.73 0.69
CA PRO A 108 -2.20 -18.26 1.48
C PRO A 108 -1.75 -17.83 2.89
N GLN A 109 -2.33 -16.75 3.40
CA GLN A 109 -1.98 -16.17 4.71
C GLN A 109 -0.58 -15.54 4.79
N SER A 110 0.09 -15.28 3.66
CA SER A 110 1.34 -14.52 3.66
C SER A 110 1.11 -13.12 4.23
N GLU A 111 2.04 -12.67 5.06
CA GLU A 111 2.08 -11.31 5.56
C GLU A 111 3.20 -10.53 4.88
N LEU A 112 3.04 -9.22 4.79
CA LEU A 112 4.14 -8.36 4.35
C LEU A 112 5.15 -8.25 5.49
N ALA A 113 6.40 -8.60 5.18
CA ALA A 113 7.50 -8.38 6.09
C ALA A 113 7.66 -6.88 6.37
N ASP A 114 7.77 -6.51 7.64
CA ASP A 114 8.14 -5.17 8.05
C ASP A 114 9.62 -4.88 7.72
N GLU A 115 10.09 -3.64 7.93
CA GLU A 115 11.45 -3.25 7.60
C GLU A 115 12.51 -4.06 8.37
N PHE A 116 12.22 -4.42 9.61
CA PHE A 116 13.12 -5.22 10.44
C PHE A 116 13.20 -6.67 9.92
N GLU A 117 12.05 -7.26 9.60
CA GLU A 117 11.98 -8.61 9.07
C GLU A 117 12.59 -8.71 7.67
N GLN A 118 12.40 -7.69 6.82
CA GLN A 118 13.08 -7.61 5.52
C GLN A 118 14.61 -7.56 5.67
N ALA A 119 15.12 -6.76 6.62
CA ALA A 119 16.55 -6.69 6.89
C ALA A 119 17.10 -8.04 7.38
N ARG A 120 16.37 -8.72 8.27
CA ARG A 120 16.72 -10.06 8.76
C ARG A 120 16.75 -11.09 7.63
N LEU A 121 15.69 -11.16 6.80
CA LEU A 121 15.61 -12.08 5.68
C LEU A 121 16.72 -11.85 4.63
N LYS A 122 17.07 -10.60 4.37
CA LYS A 122 18.21 -10.24 3.48
C LYS A 122 19.54 -10.74 4.06
N ALA A 123 19.76 -10.55 5.37
CA ALA A 123 20.96 -11.03 6.04
C ALA A 123 21.06 -12.56 6.01
N GLU A 124 19.96 -13.26 6.28
CA GLU A 124 19.89 -14.73 6.21
C GLU A 124 20.13 -15.26 4.79
N ALA A 125 19.54 -14.60 3.78
CA ALA A 125 19.74 -14.97 2.38
C ALA A 125 21.21 -14.79 1.96
N ARG A 126 21.86 -13.70 2.38
CA ARG A 126 23.27 -13.43 2.14
C ARG A 126 24.16 -14.51 2.77
N GLU A 127 23.87 -14.84 4.01
CA GLU A 127 24.61 -15.87 4.74
C GLU A 127 24.43 -17.26 4.11
N ALA A 128 23.22 -17.60 3.67
CA ALA A 128 22.93 -18.83 2.95
C ALA A 128 23.68 -18.87 1.60
N LEU A 129 23.76 -17.76 0.90
CA LEU A 129 24.49 -17.63 -0.37
C LEU A 129 25.99 -17.89 -0.17
N ILE A 130 26.58 -17.29 0.86
CA ILE A 130 28.01 -17.49 1.20
C ILE A 130 28.26 -18.95 1.63
N ARG A 131 27.35 -19.57 2.37
CA ARG A 131 27.47 -20.99 2.80
C ARG A 131 27.23 -21.97 1.67
N SER A 132 26.40 -21.67 0.68
CA SER A 132 26.13 -22.58 -0.45
C SER A 132 27.30 -22.73 -1.40
N ALA A 133 28.31 -21.87 -1.27
CA ALA A 133 29.66 -21.95 -1.82
C ALA A 133 29.78 -22.50 -3.26
N ASP A 134 29.21 -21.82 -4.22
CA ASP A 134 29.84 -21.79 -5.53
C ASP A 134 31.17 -21.01 -5.40
N PRO A 135 32.35 -21.65 -5.57
CA PRO A 135 33.64 -20.98 -5.42
C PRO A 135 33.79 -19.74 -6.30
N ALA A 136 33.15 -19.71 -7.48
CA ALA A 136 33.17 -18.58 -8.38
C ALA A 136 32.41 -17.38 -7.78
N LEU A 137 31.25 -17.63 -7.16
CA LEU A 137 30.43 -16.62 -6.54
C LEU A 137 31.11 -16.02 -5.28
N VAL A 138 31.70 -16.87 -4.44
CA VAL A 138 32.47 -16.44 -3.25
C VAL A 138 33.66 -15.59 -3.67
N LYS A 139 34.37 -15.97 -4.74
CA LYS A 139 35.47 -15.18 -5.30
C LYS A 139 35.00 -13.81 -5.80
N MET A 140 33.87 -13.74 -6.52
CA MET A 140 33.28 -12.47 -6.98
C MET A 140 32.87 -11.57 -5.82
N ILE A 141 32.19 -12.10 -4.83
CA ILE A 141 31.80 -11.34 -3.61
C ILE A 141 33.04 -10.81 -2.91
N GLY A 142 34.08 -11.63 -2.74
CA GLY A 142 35.35 -11.22 -2.17
C GLY A 142 36.07 -10.12 -2.95
N GLN A 143 36.00 -10.14 -4.29
CA GLN A 143 36.55 -9.09 -5.15
C GLN A 143 35.80 -7.75 -5.00
N ILE A 144 34.46 -7.80 -4.92
CA ILE A 144 33.64 -6.60 -4.68
C ILE A 144 33.95 -6.03 -3.29
N ALA A 145 33.99 -6.88 -2.26
CA ALA A 145 34.29 -6.48 -0.88
C ALA A 145 35.69 -5.87 -0.73
N ALA A 146 36.69 -6.37 -1.49
CA ALA A 146 38.05 -5.85 -1.48
C ALA A 146 38.19 -4.46 -2.14
N GLN A 147 37.28 -4.10 -3.04
CA GLN A 147 37.29 -2.81 -3.76
C GLN A 147 36.39 -1.74 -3.14
N THR A 148 35.50 -2.14 -2.25
CA THR A 148 34.54 -1.26 -1.58
C THR A 148 34.60 -1.46 -0.07
N SER A 149 34.17 -0.45 0.72
CA SER A 149 33.90 -0.66 2.13
C SER A 149 32.67 -1.58 2.30
N GLU A 150 32.58 -2.29 3.41
CA GLU A 150 31.48 -3.22 3.71
C GLU A 150 30.09 -2.56 3.56
N GLY A 151 29.94 -1.32 4.07
CA GLY A 151 28.68 -0.55 3.92
C GLY A 151 28.35 -0.17 2.46
N ASN A 152 29.35 0.06 1.61
CA ASN A 152 29.13 0.32 0.19
C ASN A 152 28.73 -0.95 -0.57
N ALA A 153 29.29 -2.10 -0.20
CA ALA A 153 28.91 -3.38 -0.81
C ALA A 153 27.44 -3.72 -0.52
N GLU A 154 26.96 -3.46 0.70
CA GLU A 154 25.53 -3.63 1.04
C GLU A 154 24.63 -2.69 0.25
N ALA A 155 24.99 -1.42 0.11
CA ALA A 155 24.24 -0.46 -0.67
C ALA A 155 24.15 -0.83 -2.16
N ILE A 156 25.23 -1.36 -2.73
CA ILE A 156 25.25 -1.86 -4.11
C ILE A 156 24.31 -3.06 -4.27
N LEU A 157 24.36 -4.01 -3.34
CA LEU A 157 23.47 -5.17 -3.37
C LEU A 157 22.00 -4.77 -3.26
N ASP A 158 21.66 -3.84 -2.37
CA ASP A 158 20.30 -3.31 -2.24
C ASP A 158 19.82 -2.63 -3.54
N GLU A 159 20.68 -1.86 -4.19
CA GLU A 159 20.34 -1.24 -5.49
C GLU A 159 20.18 -2.28 -6.61
N LEU A 160 20.98 -3.34 -6.63
CA LEU A 160 20.85 -4.43 -7.60
C LEU A 160 19.54 -5.19 -7.39
N LEU A 161 19.17 -5.49 -6.15
CA LEU A 161 17.90 -6.15 -5.81
C LEU A 161 16.68 -5.33 -6.26
N LYS A 162 16.72 -4.00 -6.11
CA LYS A 162 15.65 -3.11 -6.61
C LYS A 162 15.49 -3.14 -8.14
N LYS A 163 16.51 -3.60 -8.85
CA LYS A 163 16.55 -3.66 -10.32
C LYS A 163 16.54 -5.10 -10.87
N GLU A 164 16.17 -6.05 -10.02
CA GLU A 164 16.19 -7.48 -10.34
C GLU A 164 15.51 -7.81 -11.67
N GLU A 165 14.30 -7.30 -11.92
CA GLU A 165 13.59 -7.53 -13.19
C GLU A 165 14.37 -7.07 -14.42
N ARG A 166 15.11 -5.98 -14.31
CA ARG A 166 15.95 -5.47 -15.40
C ARG A 166 17.23 -6.29 -15.56
N LEU A 167 17.79 -6.77 -14.44
CA LEU A 167 19.01 -7.61 -14.46
C LEU A 167 18.73 -9.03 -14.93
N ALA A 168 17.49 -9.51 -14.83
CA ALA A 168 17.07 -10.80 -15.38
C ALA A 168 17.07 -10.85 -16.91
N SER A 169 17.17 -9.69 -17.60
CA SER A 169 17.29 -9.64 -19.06
C SER A 169 18.70 -10.04 -19.51
N PRO A 170 18.85 -11.08 -20.36
CA PRO A 170 20.15 -11.53 -20.87
C PRO A 170 20.97 -10.41 -21.55
N ASP A 171 20.29 -9.54 -22.31
CA ASP A 171 20.92 -8.43 -23.04
C ASP A 171 21.54 -7.40 -22.10
N ILE A 172 20.84 -7.08 -21.00
CA ILE A 172 21.33 -6.13 -19.99
C ILE A 172 22.51 -6.73 -19.24
N MET A 173 22.46 -8.01 -18.89
CA MET A 173 23.57 -8.71 -18.24
C MET A 173 24.81 -8.73 -19.11
N GLN A 174 24.68 -8.93 -20.41
CA GLN A 174 25.79 -8.87 -21.33
C GLN A 174 26.40 -7.46 -21.47
N GLN A 175 25.55 -6.43 -21.59
CA GLN A 175 26.00 -5.04 -21.63
C GLN A 175 26.71 -4.62 -20.33
N LEU A 176 26.19 -5.03 -19.17
CA LEU A 176 26.85 -4.80 -17.89
C LEU A 176 28.21 -5.49 -17.83
N ARG A 177 28.30 -6.74 -18.25
CA ARG A 177 29.54 -7.50 -18.29
C ARG A 177 30.59 -6.79 -19.13
N GLU A 178 30.25 -6.39 -20.37
CA GLU A 178 31.14 -5.66 -21.28
C GLU A 178 31.56 -4.30 -20.65
N HIS A 179 30.66 -3.61 -20.00
CA HIS A 179 30.97 -2.35 -19.32
C HIS A 179 31.94 -2.56 -18.15
N PHE A 180 31.75 -3.59 -17.32
CA PHE A 180 32.61 -3.91 -16.19
C PHE A 180 34.01 -4.34 -16.65
N VAL A 181 34.09 -5.19 -17.65
CA VAL A 181 35.38 -5.61 -18.25
C VAL A 181 36.14 -4.40 -18.76
N LYS A 182 35.47 -3.50 -19.48
CA LYS A 182 36.12 -2.34 -20.12
C LYS A 182 36.55 -1.26 -19.12
N HIS A 183 35.80 -1.03 -18.06
CA HIS A 183 36.01 0.13 -17.17
C HIS A 183 36.65 -0.23 -15.83
N LEU A 184 36.49 -1.46 -15.35
CA LEU A 184 37.01 -1.92 -14.07
C LEU A 184 38.12 -2.97 -14.19
N GLY A 185 38.48 -3.40 -15.42
CA GLY A 185 39.55 -4.36 -15.65
C GLY A 185 39.25 -5.76 -15.10
N PHE A 186 37.97 -6.11 -14.92
CA PHE A 186 37.56 -7.46 -14.55
C PHE A 186 37.65 -8.35 -15.78
N ASP A 187 38.61 -9.27 -15.79
CA ASP A 187 38.66 -10.38 -16.75
C ASP A 187 37.83 -11.53 -16.14
N PRO A 188 36.81 -12.07 -16.86
CA PRO A 188 35.90 -13.09 -16.32
C PRO A 188 36.55 -14.44 -16.12
#